data_f9a5896bce91acfafd9acd8a1976631c
#
_entry.id   f9a5896bce91acfafd9acd8a1976631c
#
_cell.length_a   1.000
_cell.length_b   1.000
_cell.length_c   1.000
_cell.angle_alpha   90.00
_cell.angle_beta   90.00
_cell.angle_gamma   90.00
#
_symmetry.space_group_name_H-M   'P 1'
#
loop_
_entity.id
_entity.type
_entity.pdbx_description
1 polymer ?
#
loop_
_entity_poly.entity_id
_entity_poly.type
_entity_poly.pdbx_seq_one_letter_code
_entity_poly.pdbx_strand_id
1 'polypeptide(L)'
;MRLGFAAFSAQGYALAQRLAQVLGGTATRCGVDCPLRDWIREAFSRYEGLVFVGAVGIAVRAIAPYVQSKTTDPAVVVVDEGGRFVIPLLSGHLGGANGLAHRIAAAGGGSPVITTATDGRGLFAVDSW
;
A
#
# COMPACT_ATOMS: atom_id res chain seq x y z
N MET A 1 -6.00 -0.89 -11.89
CA MET A 1 -4.76 -0.50 -11.20
C MET A 1 -3.89 -1.74 -11.04
N ARG A 2 -2.65 -1.67 -11.48
CA ARG A 2 -1.70 -2.78 -11.30
C ARG A 2 -1.13 -2.73 -9.89
N LEU A 3 -1.26 -3.83 -9.16
CA LEU A 3 -0.90 -3.89 -7.76
C LEU A 3 0.23 -4.87 -7.50
N GLY A 4 1.18 -4.46 -6.67
CA GLY A 4 2.21 -5.32 -6.12
C GLY A 4 2.06 -5.42 -4.61
N PHE A 5 2.01 -6.64 -4.08
CA PHE A 5 1.88 -6.91 -2.67
C PHE A 5 3.19 -7.47 -2.14
N ALA A 6 3.72 -6.87 -1.08
CA ALA A 6 4.92 -7.35 -0.40
C ALA A 6 4.57 -7.78 1.01
N ALA A 7 4.99 -8.96 1.40
CA ALA A 7 4.83 -9.47 2.76
C ALA A 7 6.17 -10.00 3.27
N PHE A 8 6.27 -10.24 4.57
CA PHE A 8 7.55 -10.57 5.21
C PHE A 8 7.46 -11.80 6.09
N SER A 9 6.25 -12.18 6.49
CA SER A 9 5.98 -13.36 7.32
C SER A 9 5.07 -14.31 6.58
N ALA A 10 4.98 -15.55 7.08
CA ALA A 10 4.05 -16.52 6.50
C ALA A 10 2.60 -16.05 6.63
N GLN A 11 2.24 -15.47 7.78
CA GLN A 11 0.90 -14.94 8.02
C GLN A 11 0.59 -13.79 7.07
N GLY A 12 1.49 -12.83 6.97
CA GLY A 12 1.31 -11.68 6.08
C GLY A 12 1.26 -12.09 4.62
N TYR A 13 2.05 -13.06 4.22
CA TYR A 13 2.05 -13.55 2.84
C TYR A 13 0.74 -14.24 2.49
N ALA A 14 0.19 -15.02 3.41
CA ALA A 14 -1.12 -15.65 3.19
C ALA A 14 -2.21 -14.60 2.98
N LEU A 15 -2.20 -13.54 3.78
CA LEU A 15 -3.14 -12.42 3.60
C LEU A 15 -2.91 -11.71 2.27
N ALA A 16 -1.65 -11.44 1.91
CA ALA A 16 -1.30 -10.79 0.65
C ALA A 16 -1.81 -11.59 -0.55
N GLN A 17 -1.66 -12.92 -0.50
CA GLN A 17 -2.15 -13.79 -1.57
C GLN A 17 -3.67 -13.75 -1.69
N ARG A 18 -4.40 -13.76 -0.57
CA ARG A 18 -5.87 -13.64 -0.60
C ARG A 18 -6.32 -12.31 -1.18
N LEU A 19 -5.67 -11.22 -0.77
CA LEU A 19 -6.00 -9.89 -1.28
C LEU A 19 -5.69 -9.79 -2.77
N ALA A 20 -4.57 -10.34 -3.21
CA ALA A 20 -4.20 -10.32 -4.63
C ALA A 20 -5.19 -11.13 -5.48
N GLN A 21 -5.74 -12.21 -4.96
CA GLN A 21 -6.76 -12.98 -5.68
C GLN A 21 -8.03 -12.16 -5.90
N VAL A 22 -8.43 -11.35 -4.91
CA VAL A 22 -9.66 -10.55 -5.00
C VAL A 22 -9.45 -9.31 -5.85
N LEU A 23 -8.32 -8.62 -5.65
CA LEU A 23 -8.08 -7.30 -6.26
C LEU A 23 -7.25 -7.37 -7.54
N GLY A 24 -6.63 -8.49 -7.81
CA GLY A 24 -5.62 -8.62 -8.84
C GLY A 24 -4.25 -8.19 -8.33
N GLY A 25 -3.22 -8.58 -9.03
CA GLY A 25 -1.85 -8.25 -8.67
C GLY A 25 -1.01 -9.46 -8.30
N THR A 26 0.20 -9.19 -7.89
CA THR A 26 1.20 -10.22 -7.57
C THR A 26 1.66 -10.07 -6.13
N ALA A 27 1.63 -11.15 -5.37
CA ALA A 27 2.12 -11.19 -4.00
C ALA A 27 3.52 -11.80 -3.97
N THR A 28 4.43 -11.13 -3.26
CA THR A 28 5.83 -11.55 -3.09
C THR A 28 6.15 -11.60 -1.60
N ARG A 29 6.82 -12.64 -1.16
CA ARG A 29 7.33 -12.74 0.19
C ARG A 29 8.78 -12.29 0.21
N CYS A 30 9.00 -11.04 0.58
CA CYS A 30 10.34 -10.47 0.65
C CYS A 30 11.15 -11.12 1.77
N GLY A 31 12.42 -11.40 1.50
CA GLY A 31 13.27 -12.16 2.40
C GLY A 31 13.26 -13.67 2.10
N VAL A 32 12.28 -14.14 1.32
CA VAL A 32 12.19 -15.54 0.87
C VAL A 32 12.29 -15.60 -0.64
N ASP A 33 11.37 -14.91 -1.35
CA ASP A 33 11.37 -14.91 -2.81
C ASP A 33 12.49 -14.04 -3.38
N CYS A 34 12.70 -12.87 -2.76
CA CYS A 34 13.77 -11.94 -3.11
C CYS A 34 13.99 -10.95 -1.96
N PRO A 35 15.15 -10.26 -1.92
CA PRO A 35 15.34 -9.19 -0.94
C PRO A 35 14.37 -8.02 -1.19
N LEU A 36 13.94 -7.37 -0.10
CA LEU A 36 13.05 -6.21 -0.19
C LEU A 36 13.63 -5.10 -1.06
N ARG A 37 14.91 -4.83 -0.94
CA ARG A 37 15.55 -3.76 -1.73
C ARG A 37 15.45 -4.02 -3.24
N ASP A 38 15.50 -5.28 -3.66
CA ASP A 38 15.39 -5.62 -5.07
C ASP A 38 13.94 -5.52 -5.54
N TRP A 39 13.00 -5.95 -4.69
CA TRP A 39 11.58 -5.85 -4.99
C TRP A 39 11.14 -4.39 -5.16
N ILE A 40 11.49 -3.53 -4.19
CA ILE A 40 11.03 -2.14 -4.21
C ILE A 40 11.63 -1.35 -5.37
N ARG A 41 12.88 -1.64 -5.73
CA ARG A 41 13.54 -0.94 -6.84
C ARG A 41 12.74 -1.09 -8.14
N GLU A 42 12.21 -2.27 -8.40
CA GLU A 42 11.40 -2.52 -9.59
C GLU A 42 9.95 -2.15 -9.37
N ALA A 43 9.40 -2.46 -8.21
CA ALA A 43 7.97 -2.30 -7.94
C ALA A 43 7.54 -0.84 -7.95
N PHE A 44 8.38 0.07 -7.48
CA PHE A 44 8.02 1.47 -7.35
C PHE A 44 7.68 2.13 -8.70
N SER A 45 8.34 1.69 -9.77
CA SER A 45 8.08 2.17 -11.12
C SER A 45 7.13 1.28 -11.91
N ARG A 46 6.98 0.02 -11.51
CA ARG A 46 6.22 -0.98 -12.26
C ARG A 46 4.74 -0.98 -11.92
N TYR A 47 4.40 -0.83 -10.64
CA TYR A 47 3.03 -0.91 -10.16
C TYR A 47 2.44 0.47 -9.92
N GLU A 48 1.14 0.57 -10.10
CA GLU A 48 0.39 1.79 -9.78
C GLU A 48 0.05 1.86 -8.29
N GLY A 49 -0.04 0.71 -7.65
CA GLY A 49 -0.25 0.61 -6.21
C GLY A 49 0.64 -0.44 -5.58
N LEU A 50 1.22 -0.08 -4.45
CA LEU A 50 2.05 -0.97 -3.63
C LEU A 50 1.34 -1.22 -2.30
N VAL A 51 1.21 -2.49 -1.94
CA VAL A 51 0.57 -2.89 -0.69
C VAL A 51 1.61 -3.66 0.13
N PHE A 52 2.01 -3.08 1.26
CA PHE A 52 2.92 -3.73 2.20
C PHE A 52 2.09 -4.39 3.29
N VAL A 53 2.18 -5.69 3.44
CA VAL A 53 1.51 -6.43 4.51
C VAL A 53 2.51 -6.67 5.62
N GLY A 54 2.50 -5.79 6.63
CA GLY A 54 3.47 -5.80 7.71
C GLY A 54 3.53 -4.47 8.43
N ALA A 55 4.68 -4.16 9.02
CA ALA A 55 4.86 -2.94 9.80
C ALA A 55 5.02 -1.70 8.92
N VAL A 56 4.42 -0.59 9.35
CA VAL A 56 4.52 0.69 8.66
C VAL A 56 5.99 1.13 8.49
N GLY A 57 6.82 0.94 9.51
CA GLY A 57 8.22 1.37 9.44
C GLY A 57 9.01 0.70 8.34
N ILE A 58 8.73 -0.56 8.05
CA ILE A 58 9.37 -1.29 6.95
C ILE A 58 9.00 -0.64 5.62
N ALA A 59 7.71 -0.33 5.44
CA ALA A 59 7.24 0.32 4.22
C ALA A 59 7.87 1.69 4.02
N VAL A 60 7.90 2.51 5.08
CA VAL A 60 8.48 3.86 5.02
C VAL A 60 9.94 3.80 4.59
N ARG A 61 10.73 2.93 5.22
CA ARG A 61 12.15 2.82 4.88
C ARG A 61 12.38 2.29 3.47
N ALA A 62 11.50 1.38 3.01
CA ALA A 62 11.62 0.82 1.68
C ALA A 62 11.36 1.86 0.60
N ILE A 63 10.32 2.70 0.75
CA ILE A 63 9.93 3.65 -0.28
C ILE A 63 10.73 4.95 -0.23
N ALA A 64 11.30 5.31 0.92
CA ALA A 64 11.93 6.61 1.12
C ALA A 64 12.92 7.03 0.02
N PRO A 65 13.82 6.14 -0.47
CA PRO A 65 14.76 6.53 -1.52
C PRO A 65 14.11 6.85 -2.87
N TYR A 66 12.86 6.43 -3.06
CA TYR A 66 12.17 6.51 -4.36
C TYR A 66 11.08 7.56 -4.42
N VAL A 67 10.68 8.10 -3.27
CA VAL A 67 9.59 9.08 -3.20
C VAL A 67 10.02 10.38 -3.89
N GLN A 68 9.21 10.85 -4.83
CA GLN A 68 9.50 12.06 -5.61
C GLN A 68 8.35 13.06 -5.58
N SER A 69 7.14 12.65 -6.01
CA SER A 69 6.02 13.54 -6.17
C SER A 69 4.70 12.82 -5.95
N LYS A 70 3.75 13.48 -5.27
CA LYS A 70 2.41 12.93 -5.08
C LYS A 70 1.64 12.78 -6.39
N THR A 71 2.11 13.38 -7.48
CA THR A 71 1.47 13.25 -8.79
C THR A 71 2.01 12.09 -9.62
N THR A 72 3.22 11.62 -9.32
CA THR A 72 3.87 10.55 -10.12
C THR A 72 4.12 9.27 -9.33
N ASP A 73 4.24 9.37 -8.00
CA ASP A 73 4.51 8.20 -7.16
C ASP A 73 3.29 7.26 -7.13
N PRO A 74 3.53 5.96 -6.97
CA PRO A 74 2.43 5.02 -6.83
C PRO A 74 1.66 5.27 -5.54
N ALA A 75 0.42 4.78 -5.49
CA ALA A 75 -0.31 4.67 -4.25
C ALA A 75 0.38 3.65 -3.34
N VAL A 76 0.62 3.99 -2.09
CA VAL A 76 1.24 3.08 -1.13
C VAL A 76 0.32 2.89 0.05
N VAL A 77 0.01 1.63 0.35
CA VAL A 77 -0.90 1.26 1.43
C VAL A 77 -0.21 0.20 2.28
N VAL A 78 -0.36 0.29 3.59
CA VAL A 78 0.13 -0.71 4.54
C VAL A 78 -1.06 -1.44 5.13
N VAL A 79 -0.98 -2.78 5.19
CA VAL A 79 -1.98 -3.64 5.79
C VAL A 79 -1.32 -4.34 6.98
N ASP A 80 -1.94 -4.24 8.15
CA ASP A 80 -1.53 -5.00 9.32
C ASP A 80 -1.62 -6.51 9.01
N GLU A 81 -0.56 -7.26 9.30
CA GLU A 81 -0.53 -8.68 8.94
C GLU A 81 -1.61 -9.52 9.62
N GLY A 82 -2.16 -9.00 10.72
CA GLY A 82 -3.33 -9.59 11.37
C GLY A 82 -4.65 -9.25 10.71
N GLY A 83 -4.66 -8.44 9.65
CA GLY A 83 -5.88 -8.07 8.94
C GLY A 83 -6.78 -7.12 9.71
N ARG A 84 -6.22 -6.25 10.56
CA ARG A 84 -7.00 -5.34 11.40
C ARG A 84 -7.11 -3.94 10.83
N PHE A 85 -6.05 -3.42 10.24
CA PHE A 85 -5.99 -2.03 9.77
C PHE A 85 -5.39 -1.94 8.39
N VAL A 86 -5.93 -1.02 7.58
CA VAL A 86 -5.46 -0.71 6.24
C VAL A 86 -5.15 0.78 6.19
N ILE A 87 -3.89 1.13 6.00
CA ILE A 87 -3.40 2.49 6.20
C ILE A 87 -2.82 3.02 4.90
N PRO A 88 -3.50 3.99 4.23
CA PRO A 88 -2.90 4.67 3.08
C PRO A 88 -1.72 5.50 3.57
N LEU A 89 -0.56 5.27 2.97
CA LEU A 89 0.68 5.88 3.42
C LEU A 89 1.14 7.01 2.50
N LEU A 90 0.93 6.87 1.20
CA LEU A 90 1.44 7.79 0.20
C LEU A 90 0.44 7.91 -0.95
N SER A 91 0.31 9.11 -1.53
CA SER A 91 -0.53 9.39 -2.70
C SER A 91 -2.01 9.12 -2.44
N GLY A 92 -2.52 9.66 -1.34
CA GLY A 92 -3.87 9.38 -0.84
C GLY A 92 -4.98 9.75 -1.81
N HIS A 93 -4.93 10.96 -2.40
CA HIS A 93 -5.97 11.42 -3.32
C HIS A 93 -5.57 11.24 -4.77
N LEU A 94 -4.48 11.87 -5.21
CA LEU A 94 -4.07 11.86 -6.62
C LEU A 94 -3.63 10.47 -7.08
N GLY A 95 -2.92 9.74 -6.23
CA GLY A 95 -2.47 8.39 -6.54
C GLY A 95 -3.49 7.30 -6.28
N GLY A 96 -4.60 7.62 -5.59
CA GLY A 96 -5.67 6.67 -5.32
C GLY A 96 -5.47 5.77 -4.12
N ALA A 97 -4.55 6.10 -3.20
CA ALA A 97 -4.29 5.25 -2.03
C ALA A 97 -5.49 5.13 -1.10
N ASN A 98 -6.27 6.21 -0.92
CA ASN A 98 -7.47 6.16 -0.09
C ASN A 98 -8.51 5.21 -0.68
N GLY A 99 -8.75 5.30 -1.98
CA GLY A 99 -9.67 4.39 -2.68
C GLY A 99 -9.18 2.94 -2.61
N LEU A 100 -7.88 2.73 -2.80
CA LEU A 100 -7.28 1.40 -2.69
C LEU A 100 -7.44 0.84 -1.27
N ALA A 101 -7.26 1.67 -0.24
CA ALA A 101 -7.44 1.23 1.14
C ALA A 101 -8.87 0.76 1.41
N HIS A 102 -9.87 1.46 0.87
CA HIS A 102 -11.28 1.03 0.98
C HIS A 102 -11.52 -0.29 0.28
N ARG A 103 -10.94 -0.50 -0.91
CA ARG A 103 -11.08 -1.75 -1.64
C ARG A 103 -10.42 -2.92 -0.90
N ILE A 104 -9.25 -2.69 -0.32
CA ILE A 104 -8.56 -3.69 0.48
C ILE A 104 -9.38 -4.04 1.74
N ALA A 105 -9.92 -3.03 2.41
CA ALA A 105 -10.76 -3.23 3.58
C ALA A 105 -11.97 -4.09 3.23
N ALA A 106 -12.64 -3.81 2.12
CA ALA A 106 -13.78 -4.58 1.65
C ALA A 106 -13.39 -6.03 1.28
N ALA A 107 -12.15 -6.25 0.87
CA ALA A 107 -11.64 -7.58 0.52
C ALA A 107 -11.14 -8.37 1.74
N GLY A 108 -11.26 -7.83 2.94
CA GLY A 108 -10.90 -8.53 4.17
C GLY A 108 -9.59 -8.07 4.81
N GLY A 109 -9.01 -6.95 4.36
CA GLY A 109 -7.76 -6.43 4.90
C GLY A 109 -7.89 -5.73 6.25
N GLY A 110 -9.10 -5.42 6.69
CA GLY A 110 -9.36 -4.76 7.96
C GLY A 110 -10.09 -3.44 7.82
N SER A 111 -9.94 -2.57 8.81
CA SER A 111 -10.58 -1.24 8.82
C SER A 111 -9.66 -0.20 8.17
N PRO A 112 -10.17 0.64 7.26
CA PRO A 112 -9.36 1.68 6.66
C PRO A 112 -9.10 2.81 7.66
N VAL A 113 -7.87 3.32 7.68
CA VAL A 113 -7.46 4.42 8.55
C VAL A 113 -7.05 5.58 7.64
N ILE A 114 -8.02 6.43 7.33
CA ILE A 114 -7.80 7.55 6.41
C ILE A 114 -7.33 8.76 7.20
N THR A 115 -6.17 9.29 6.81
CA THR A 115 -5.53 10.39 7.53
C THR A 115 -5.43 11.68 6.72
N THR A 116 -5.89 11.68 5.48
CA THR A 116 -5.88 12.90 4.67
C THR A 116 -6.86 13.91 5.22
N ALA A 117 -6.43 15.18 5.26
CA ALA A 117 -7.25 16.24 5.83
C ALA A 117 -8.42 16.59 4.91
N THR A 118 -9.60 16.78 5.52
CA THR A 118 -10.77 17.30 4.82
C THR A 118 -11.32 18.44 5.63
N ASP A 119 -12.07 19.36 4.98
CA ASP A 119 -12.91 20.28 5.74
C ASP A 119 -14.24 19.59 6.08
N GLY A 120 -15.06 20.24 6.90
CA GLY A 120 -16.35 19.68 7.31
C GLY A 120 -17.35 19.47 6.18
N ARG A 121 -17.05 19.89 4.98
CA ARG A 121 -17.90 19.76 3.80
C ARG A 121 -17.41 18.68 2.85
N GLY A 122 -16.40 17.93 3.22
CA GLY A 122 -15.85 16.88 2.41
C GLY A 122 -14.82 17.33 1.37
N LEU A 123 -14.40 18.58 1.42
CA LEU A 123 -13.34 19.07 0.54
C LEU A 123 -11.97 18.64 1.05
N PHE A 124 -11.09 18.34 0.12
CA PHE A 124 -9.75 17.86 0.45
C PHE A 124 -8.72 18.95 0.17
N ALA A 125 -7.88 19.24 1.16
CA ALA A 125 -6.85 20.25 1.05
C ALA A 125 -5.44 19.67 1.01
N VAL A 126 -5.26 18.45 1.47
CA VAL A 126 -3.93 17.86 1.68
C VAL A 126 -3.12 17.76 0.40
N ASP A 127 -3.74 17.52 -0.72
CA ASP A 127 -3.03 17.34 -1.98
C ASP A 127 -2.55 18.65 -2.60
N SER A 128 -2.91 19.77 -2.03
CA SER A 128 -2.41 21.07 -2.47
C SER A 128 -1.12 21.49 -1.77
N TRP A 129 -0.65 20.74 -0.81
CA TRP A 129 0.58 21.04 -0.07
C TRP A 129 1.83 20.71 -0.86
#